data_e328cf85e5010768fcac987d9d1f4bf8
#
_entry.id   e328cf85e5010768fcac987d9d1f4bf8
#
_cell.length_a   1.000
_cell.length_b   1.000
_cell.length_c   1.000
_cell.angle_alpha   90.00
_cell.angle_beta   90.00
_cell.angle_gamma   90.00
#
_symmetry.space_group_name_H-M   'P 1'
#
loop_
_entity.id
_entity.type
_entity.pdbx_description
1 polymer ?
#
loop_
_entity_poly.entity_id
_entity_poly.type
_entity_poly.pdbx_seq_one_letter_code
_entity_poly.pdbx_strand_id
1 'polypeptide(L)' 'MSQAPPIGELPALDDRLLSPQELADYLAIPVATVYQWRYRGDGPRGFRVGKHVRYRWSEILIWLHDNADPAR' A
#
# COMPACT_ATOMS: atom_id res chain seq x y z
N MET A 1 6.15 -19.66 21.80
CA MET A 1 6.03 -19.35 21.43
C MET A 1 6.01 -18.92 20.90
N SER A 2 6.09 -18.64 20.88
CA SER A 2 6.04 -18.10 20.37
C SER A 2 6.15 -17.32 20.06
N GLN A 3 6.35 -17.06 20.00
CA GLN A 3 6.52 -16.24 19.75
C GLN A 3 6.44 -15.32 19.43
N ALA A 4 6.47 -15.57 20.34
CA ALA A 4 6.04 -14.25 20.06
C ALA A 4 6.83 -13.68 19.05
N PRO A 5 6.18 -13.11 18.19
CA PRO A 5 6.98 -12.44 17.25
C PRO A 5 7.74 -11.38 17.96
N PRO A 6 8.93 -11.19 17.54
CA PRO A 6 9.68 -10.07 17.99
C PRO A 6 8.85 -8.82 17.81
N ILE A 7 9.10 -7.91 18.65
CA ILE A 7 8.39 -6.68 18.62
C ILE A 7 8.45 -6.05 17.26
N GLY A 8 9.55 -6.18 16.60
CA GLY A 8 9.68 -5.55 15.30
C GLY A 8 8.68 -6.03 14.30
N GLU A 9 8.03 -7.14 14.60
CA GLU A 9 7.05 -7.65 13.67
C GLU A 9 5.65 -7.19 13.98
N LEU A 10 5.46 -6.55 15.09
CA LEU A 10 4.12 -6.12 15.42
C LEU A 10 3.50 -5.22 14.37
N PRO A 11 4.25 -4.34 13.76
CA PRO A 11 3.64 -3.53 12.70
C PRO A 11 3.06 -4.39 11.60
N ALA A 12 3.60 -5.57 11.41
CA ALA A 12 3.08 -6.44 10.38
C ALA A 12 1.66 -6.87 10.66
N LEU A 13 1.23 -6.81 11.89
CA LEU A 13 -0.14 -7.15 12.21
C LEU A 13 -1.10 -6.15 11.57
N ASP A 14 -0.67 -4.91 11.46
CA ASP A 14 -1.47 -3.87 10.86
C ASP A 14 -1.06 -3.60 9.43
N ASP A 15 -0.04 -4.30 8.98
CA ASP A 15 0.52 -4.07 7.66
C ASP A 15 -0.10 -5.02 6.66
N ARG A 16 -1.40 -4.93 6.56
CA ARG A 16 -2.14 -5.83 5.68
C ARG A 16 -1.94 -5.45 4.23
N LEU A 17 -2.37 -6.35 3.36
CA LEU A 17 -2.33 -6.13 1.93
C LEU A 17 -3.68 -5.62 1.47
N LEU A 18 -3.67 -4.63 0.61
CA LEU A 18 -4.87 -4.07 0.02
C LEU A 18 -4.92 -4.40 -1.46
N SER A 19 -6.12 -4.64 -1.95
CA SER A 19 -6.32 -4.77 -3.39
C SER A 19 -6.27 -3.38 -4.02
N PRO A 20 -6.12 -3.30 -5.35
CA PRO A 20 -6.19 -1.99 -6.01
C PRO A 20 -7.49 -1.25 -5.71
N GLN A 21 -8.61 -1.97 -5.62
CA GLN A 21 -9.88 -1.33 -5.32
C GLN A 21 -9.89 -0.79 -3.90
N GLU A 22 -9.35 -1.57 -2.95
CA GLU A 22 -9.29 -1.10 -1.56
C GLU A 22 -8.39 0.12 -1.42
N LEU A 23 -7.28 0.14 -2.16
CA LEU A 23 -6.41 1.30 -2.16
C LEU A 23 -7.14 2.51 -2.72
N ALA A 24 -7.84 2.33 -3.83
CA ALA A 24 -8.61 3.41 -4.44
C ALA A 24 -9.67 3.93 -3.47
N ASP A 25 -10.35 3.02 -2.79
CA ASP A 25 -11.38 3.41 -1.82
C ASP A 25 -10.77 4.21 -0.68
N TYR A 26 -9.62 3.76 -0.19
CA TYR A 26 -8.95 4.46 0.90
C TYR A 26 -8.55 5.88 0.48
N LEU A 27 -8.06 6.02 -0.73
CA LEU A 27 -7.63 7.32 -1.24
C LEU A 27 -8.78 8.14 -1.81
N ALA A 28 -9.96 7.54 -1.94
CA ALA A 28 -11.15 8.19 -2.50
C ALA A 28 -10.89 8.65 -3.95
N ILE A 29 -10.30 7.77 -4.74
CA ILE A 29 -10.03 8.03 -6.16
C ILE A 29 -10.56 6.87 -6.98
N PRO A 30 -10.72 7.06 -8.29
CA PRO A 30 -11.15 5.96 -9.15
C PRO A 30 -10.09 4.87 -9.20
N VAL A 31 -10.53 3.62 -9.22
CA VAL A 31 -9.59 2.50 -9.28
C VAL A 31 -8.78 2.53 -10.59
N ALA A 32 -9.35 3.11 -11.64
CA ALA A 32 -8.63 3.24 -12.90
C ALA A 32 -7.33 4.04 -12.72
N THR A 33 -7.33 5.01 -11.81
CA THR A 33 -6.13 5.78 -11.52
C THR A 33 -5.04 4.89 -10.94
N VAL A 34 -5.43 3.98 -10.05
CA VAL A 34 -4.46 3.05 -9.46
C VAL A 34 -3.84 2.17 -10.54
N TYR A 35 -4.66 1.69 -11.47
CA TYR A 35 -4.13 0.86 -12.55
C TYR A 35 -3.22 1.66 -13.47
N GLN A 36 -3.53 2.93 -13.70
CA GLN A 36 -2.65 3.79 -14.50
C GLN A 36 -1.31 3.98 -13.82
N TRP A 37 -1.32 4.18 -12.51
CA TRP A 37 -0.06 4.26 -11.76
C TRP A 37 0.77 3.01 -11.95
N ARG A 38 0.10 1.87 -11.82
CA ARG A 38 0.78 0.59 -11.95
C ARG A 38 1.43 0.45 -13.31
N TYR A 39 0.69 0.86 -14.34
CA TYR A 39 1.17 0.77 -15.70
C TYR A 39 2.38 1.68 -15.92
N ARG A 40 2.38 2.86 -15.34
CA ARG A 40 3.44 3.83 -15.52
C ARG A 40 4.58 3.71 -14.52
N GLY A 41 4.44 2.84 -13.53
CA GLY A 41 5.44 2.74 -12.49
C GLY A 41 5.30 3.80 -11.41
N ASP A 42 4.15 4.45 -11.32
CA ASP A 42 3.88 5.44 -10.29
C ASP A 42 3.13 4.81 -9.13
N GLY A 43 2.82 5.61 -8.13
CA GLY A 43 2.03 5.17 -7.00
C GLY A 43 2.83 4.43 -5.97
N PRO A 44 2.16 3.87 -4.97
CA PRO A 44 2.85 3.10 -3.94
C PRO A 44 3.43 1.82 -4.53
N ARG A 45 4.41 1.28 -3.84
CA ARG A 45 5.01 0.03 -4.27
C ARG A 45 3.98 -1.09 -4.22
N GLY A 46 3.83 -1.79 -5.32
CA GLY A 46 2.91 -2.92 -5.40
C GLY A 46 3.66 -4.24 -5.37
N PHE A 47 2.95 -5.28 -5.00
CA PHE A 47 3.50 -6.63 -4.90
C PHE A 47 2.65 -7.57 -5.72
N ARG A 48 3.28 -8.53 -6.37
CA ARG A 48 2.56 -9.56 -7.10
C ARG A 48 2.33 -10.76 -6.18
N VAL A 49 1.06 -11.15 -6.06
CA VAL A 49 0.69 -12.34 -5.32
C VAL A 49 0.00 -13.23 -6.34
N GLY A 50 0.75 -14.16 -6.93
CA GLY A 50 0.26 -14.90 -8.07
C GLY A 50 0.04 -13.92 -9.21
N LYS A 51 -1.17 -13.86 -9.74
CA LYS A 51 -1.48 -12.92 -10.81
C LYS A 51 -2.22 -11.70 -10.29
N HIS A 52 -2.29 -11.55 -8.99
CA HIS A 52 -2.98 -10.41 -8.38
C HIS A 52 -1.96 -9.39 -7.93
N VAL A 53 -2.37 -8.12 -7.91
CA VAL A 53 -1.55 -7.03 -7.39
C VAL A 53 -2.09 -6.66 -6.02
N ARG A 54 -1.19 -6.47 -5.08
CA ARG A 54 -1.57 -6.06 -3.74
C ARG A 54 -0.63 -4.97 -3.28
N TYR A 55 -1.11 -4.13 -2.37
CA TYR A 55 -0.34 -3.02 -1.82
C TYR A 55 -0.26 -3.20 -0.32
N ARG A 56 0.94 -3.12 0.21
CA ARG A 56 1.15 -3.24 1.65
C ARG A 56 0.83 -1.91 2.31
N TRP A 57 0.10 -1.97 3.40
CA TRP A 57 -0.33 -0.76 4.09
C TRP A 57 0.84 0.18 4.40
N SER A 58 1.94 -0.36 4.91
CA SER A 58 3.09 0.47 5.24
C SER A 58 3.66 1.17 4.00
N GLU A 59 3.65 0.51 2.86
CA GLU A 59 4.14 1.12 1.63
C GLU A 59 3.23 2.26 1.17
N ILE A 60 1.93 2.10 1.40
CA ILE A 60 1.00 3.16 1.08
C ILE A 60 1.29 4.40 1.92
N LEU A 61 1.52 4.19 3.22
CA LEU A 61 1.80 5.31 4.11
C LEU A 61 3.10 6.01 3.77
N ILE A 62 4.13 5.24 3.43
CA ILE A 62 5.41 5.83 3.01
C ILE A 62 5.20 6.67 1.76
N TRP A 63 4.49 6.13 0.79
CA TRP A 63 4.24 6.84 -0.46
C TRP A 63 3.45 8.12 -0.21
N LEU A 64 2.45 8.07 0.65
CA LEU A 64 1.67 9.25 0.98
C LEU A 64 2.57 10.31 1.62
N HIS A 65 3.43 9.90 2.54
CA HIS A 65 4.34 10.83 3.18
C HIS A 65 5.24 11.50 2.16
N ASP A 66 5.77 10.71 1.23
CA ASP A 66 6.67 11.22 0.22
C ASP A 66 5.98 12.16 -0.75
N ASN A 67 4.66 12.05 -0.86
CA ASN A 67 3.88 12.88 -1.76
C ASN A 67 3.15 14.00 -1.04
N ALA A 68 3.49 14.25 0.21
CA ALA A 68 2.86 15.35 0.93
C ALA A 68 3.16 16.66 0.22
N ASP A 69 2.15 17.50 0.13
CA ASP A 69 2.30 18.78 -0.51
C ASP A 69 2.83 19.79 0.50
N PRO A 70 4.08 20.22 0.38
CA PRO A 70 4.64 21.12 1.40
C PRO A 70 4.03 22.51 1.38
N ALA A 71 3.26 22.83 0.36
CA ALA A 71 2.61 24.14 0.30
C ALA A 71 1.35 24.17 1.16
N ARG A 72 0.98 23.07 1.77
CA ARG A 72 -0.27 22.98 2.52
C ARG A 72 -0.05 22.94 4.02
#